data_72d7bd96ff3971a2c98299a510ba493f
#
_entry.id   72d7bd96ff3971a2c98299a510ba493f
#
_cell.length_a   1.000
_cell.length_b   1.000
_cell.length_c   1.000
_cell.angle_alpha   90.00
_cell.angle_beta   90.00
_cell.angle_gamma   90.00
#
_symmetry.space_group_name_H-M   'P 1'
#
loop_
_entity.id
_entity.type
_entity.pdbx_description
1 polymer ?
#
loop_
_entity_poly.entity_id
_entity_poly.type
_entity_poly.pdbx_seq_one_letter_code
_entity_poly.pdbx_strand_id
1 'polypeptide(L)'
;MPDGGGGKGNLGSVSSPSVASRYLPPAGEDCKPQSVDLNGDPGETVPMTTLASHRRILAASLVGTAVEFYDFYIYATAAALVFGPLFFSGQSASAQLPLSYATFGLAFVARPVGAIVFGHFGDRIGRKSTLVASLLLMGGSTVGIAFLPTYAQVGWIAPALLCLMRLGQGLGLGGEWGGAALLAVENAPPQRKNTWGMFPPLGAPVGFLAANGLFLIIGLVLDEAQFIAWGWRIPFLLSAILVGLGLWVRLKLTETPAFLEAEATEALPKVPIATLLTQHLRATLAGTFGVIACFALFYLATAFALGYGTKTLGYSREAFLSVELVAIWFLAGGVIVASVLADRHSAARMLAIGFAGCIGVGALMGPMLGSGSLFTVWLWLSGALFVMGFAYGPLGGWLPSLFPAGVRYTGVSMTFNLGGVLGGALAPIVAEALAPHGLWLVGGYLMAAGVLSLGGLLILGRTTDK
;
A
#
# COMPACT_ATOMS: atom_id res chain seq x y z
N MET A 1 43.80 -71.45 -4.51
CA MET A 1 43.46 -71.83 -3.12
C MET A 1 44.23 -70.98 -2.13
N PRO A 2 43.69 -70.53 -1.01
CA PRO A 2 42.25 -70.26 -0.62
C PRO A 2 42.04 -68.79 -0.27
N ASP A 3 40.82 -68.39 -0.33
CA ASP A 3 39.89 -67.99 0.75
C ASP A 3 40.33 -66.79 1.63
N GLY A 4 39.61 -65.80 1.82
CA GLY A 4 38.22 -65.59 2.10
C GLY A 4 38.07 -64.25 2.85
N GLY A 5 36.91 -63.79 2.94
CA GLY A 5 36.49 -62.93 4.05
C GLY A 5 36.09 -61.52 3.69
N GLY A 6 34.85 -61.37 3.37
CA GLY A 6 34.18 -60.14 3.24
C GLY A 6 33.97 -59.39 4.55
N GLY A 7 34.00 -58.06 4.48
CA GLY A 7 33.56 -57.12 5.48
C GLY A 7 32.71 -56.06 4.84
N LYS A 8 31.40 -56.27 4.76
CA LYS A 8 30.45 -55.24 4.40
C LYS A 8 30.32 -54.24 5.56
N GLY A 9 30.96 -53.08 5.42
CA GLY A 9 30.72 -51.91 6.30
C GLY A 9 29.38 -51.30 5.98
N ASN A 10 28.48 -51.39 6.90
CA ASN A 10 27.15 -50.79 6.88
C ASN A 10 27.28 -49.26 7.13
N LEU A 11 27.20 -48.44 6.07
CA LEU A 11 27.10 -47.00 6.21
C LEU A 11 25.66 -46.70 6.59
N GLY A 12 25.47 -46.39 7.87
CA GLY A 12 24.21 -45.94 8.44
C GLY A 12 23.74 -44.67 7.74
N SER A 13 22.60 -44.76 7.09
CA SER A 13 21.84 -43.63 6.61
C SER A 13 21.38 -42.77 7.79
N VAL A 14 21.96 -41.58 7.95
CA VAL A 14 21.44 -40.54 8.85
C VAL A 14 20.22 -39.97 8.15
N SER A 15 19.04 -40.47 8.53
CA SER A 15 17.76 -39.86 8.17
C SER A 15 17.61 -38.56 8.97
N SER A 16 17.66 -37.41 8.28
CA SER A 16 17.22 -36.15 8.83
C SER A 16 15.73 -36.24 9.22
N PRO A 17 15.32 -35.74 10.38
CA PRO A 17 13.91 -35.78 10.80
C PRO A 17 13.10 -34.90 9.84
N SER A 18 11.99 -35.46 9.33
CA SER A 18 11.03 -34.77 8.46
C SER A 18 10.43 -33.55 9.19
N VAL A 19 10.22 -32.48 8.45
CA VAL A 19 9.63 -31.20 8.93
C VAL A 19 8.25 -31.38 9.60
N ALA A 20 7.58 -32.52 9.38
CA ALA A 20 6.30 -32.87 9.95
C ALA A 20 6.30 -33.02 11.49
N SER A 21 7.45 -33.21 12.16
CA SER A 21 7.51 -33.43 13.62
C SER A 21 7.49 -32.14 14.45
N ARG A 22 7.51 -30.93 13.82
CA ARG A 22 7.59 -29.65 14.57
C ARG A 22 6.24 -29.07 14.99
N TYR A 23 5.12 -29.63 14.58
CA TYR A 23 3.79 -29.05 14.79
C TYR A 23 2.73 -30.03 15.30
N LEU A 24 3.12 -31.12 15.96
CA LEU A 24 2.16 -31.98 16.68
C LEU A 24 1.92 -31.40 18.09
N PRO A 25 0.66 -31.19 18.49
CA PRO A 25 0.33 -30.86 19.87
C PRO A 25 0.68 -32.04 20.79
N PRO A 26 0.88 -31.82 22.12
CA PRO A 26 1.23 -32.87 23.06
C PRO A 26 0.13 -33.94 23.09
N ALA A 27 0.55 -35.20 23.09
CA ALA A 27 -0.33 -36.38 23.14
C ALA A 27 -1.20 -36.33 24.39
N GLY A 28 -2.52 -36.22 24.21
CA GLY A 28 -3.45 -36.26 25.34
C GLY A 28 -4.92 -35.93 25.05
N GLU A 29 -5.29 -35.64 23.82
CA GLU A 29 -6.72 -35.48 23.48
C GLU A 29 -7.07 -36.26 22.23
N ASP A 30 -8.04 -37.19 22.37
CA ASP A 30 -8.58 -38.03 21.30
C ASP A 30 -9.27 -37.20 20.22
N CYS A 31 -8.55 -36.82 19.15
CA CYS A 31 -9.14 -36.29 17.90
C CYS A 31 -9.71 -37.46 17.08
N LYS A 32 -11.00 -37.73 17.20
CA LYS A 32 -11.72 -38.53 16.19
C LYS A 32 -11.78 -37.75 14.88
N PRO A 33 -11.51 -38.39 13.72
CA PRO A 33 -11.70 -37.73 12.43
C PRO A 33 -13.19 -37.45 12.23
N GLN A 34 -13.57 -36.18 12.14
CA GLN A 34 -14.92 -35.77 11.71
C GLN A 34 -15.07 -36.10 10.24
N SER A 35 -15.92 -37.05 9.91
CA SER A 35 -16.43 -37.29 8.59
C SER A 35 -17.18 -36.03 8.11
N VAL A 36 -16.79 -35.48 6.98
CA VAL A 36 -17.50 -34.38 6.30
C VAL A 36 -18.78 -34.99 5.75
N ASP A 37 -19.92 -34.69 6.37
CA ASP A 37 -21.24 -35.04 5.86
C ASP A 37 -21.65 -34.06 4.77
N LEU A 38 -21.74 -34.49 3.51
CA LEU A 38 -22.06 -33.69 2.34
C LEU A 38 -23.56 -33.39 2.17
N ASN A 39 -24.38 -33.71 3.14
CA ASN A 39 -25.82 -33.41 3.17
C ASN A 39 -26.13 -32.29 4.17
N GLY A 40 -25.72 -31.07 3.83
CA GLY A 40 -25.96 -29.88 4.65
C GLY A 40 -27.43 -29.47 4.67
N ASP A 41 -28.01 -29.47 5.87
CA ASP A 41 -29.31 -28.89 6.19
C ASP A 41 -29.27 -27.34 6.07
N PRO A 42 -30.21 -26.66 5.39
CA PRO A 42 -30.19 -25.20 5.18
C PRO A 42 -30.44 -24.34 6.43
N GLY A 43 -30.36 -24.93 7.62
CA GLY A 43 -30.56 -24.26 8.91
C GLY A 43 -29.32 -24.08 9.78
N GLU A 44 -28.11 -24.39 9.32
CA GLU A 44 -26.89 -24.31 10.12
C GLU A 44 -26.52 -22.86 10.43
N THR A 45 -26.77 -22.44 11.66
CA THR A 45 -26.29 -21.16 12.22
C THR A 45 -24.76 -21.18 12.26
N VAL A 46 -24.13 -20.30 11.48
CA VAL A 46 -22.67 -20.11 11.47
C VAL A 46 -22.18 -19.88 12.90
N PRO A 47 -21.27 -20.72 13.45
CA PRO A 47 -20.88 -20.64 14.84
C PRO A 47 -20.33 -19.25 15.20
N MET A 48 -20.68 -18.74 16.38
CA MET A 48 -20.22 -17.40 16.87
C MET A 48 -18.69 -17.25 16.87
N THR A 49 -17.94 -18.35 16.93
CA THR A 49 -16.48 -18.40 16.81
C THR A 49 -15.97 -17.90 15.43
N THR A 50 -16.73 -18.10 14.34
CA THR A 50 -16.35 -17.64 12.99
C THR A 50 -16.54 -16.13 12.83
N LEU A 51 -17.56 -15.52 13.43
CA LEU A 51 -17.79 -14.07 13.41
C LEU A 51 -16.67 -13.28 14.13
N ALA A 52 -16.20 -13.80 15.27
CA ALA A 52 -15.09 -13.19 16.00
C ALA A 52 -13.76 -13.29 15.22
N SER A 53 -13.51 -14.40 14.52
CA SER A 53 -12.33 -14.56 13.68
C SER A 53 -12.36 -13.62 12.47
N HIS A 54 -13.50 -13.47 11.79
CA HIS A 54 -13.69 -12.55 10.67
C HIS A 54 -13.42 -11.09 11.05
N ARG A 55 -13.98 -10.63 12.19
CA ARG A 55 -13.71 -9.28 12.70
C ARG A 55 -12.23 -9.04 12.99
N ARG A 56 -11.52 -10.04 13.54
CA ARG A 56 -10.07 -9.94 13.79
C ARG A 56 -9.26 -9.84 12.51
N ILE A 57 -9.60 -10.61 11.48
CA ILE A 57 -8.94 -10.55 10.16
C ILE A 57 -9.11 -9.18 9.53
N LEU A 58 -10.34 -8.65 9.49
CA LEU A 58 -10.63 -7.33 8.91
C LEU A 58 -9.96 -6.21 9.70
N ALA A 59 -9.98 -6.27 11.04
CA ALA A 59 -9.28 -5.31 11.89
C ALA A 59 -7.75 -5.37 11.69
N ALA A 60 -7.18 -6.56 11.60
CA ALA A 60 -5.74 -6.74 11.36
C ALA A 60 -5.32 -6.18 9.99
N SER A 61 -6.15 -6.41 8.95
CA SER A 61 -5.93 -5.85 7.61
C SER A 61 -5.99 -4.31 7.62
N LEU A 62 -7.01 -3.72 8.26
CA LEU A 62 -7.16 -2.28 8.38
C LEU A 62 -6.02 -1.63 9.18
N VAL A 63 -5.71 -2.17 10.36
CA VAL A 63 -4.65 -1.62 11.23
C VAL A 63 -3.29 -1.76 10.57
N GLY A 64 -3.00 -2.91 9.95
CA GLY A 64 -1.74 -3.12 9.24
C GLY A 64 -1.50 -2.08 8.16
N THR A 65 -2.51 -1.88 7.29
CA THR A 65 -2.42 -0.88 6.21
C THR A 65 -2.48 0.56 6.73
N ALA A 66 -3.17 0.85 7.83
CA ALA A 66 -3.18 2.17 8.43
C ALA A 66 -1.79 2.58 8.95
N VAL A 67 -1.04 1.66 9.56
CA VAL A 67 0.35 1.87 9.99
C VAL A 67 1.26 2.11 8.78
N GLU A 68 1.11 1.27 7.74
CA GLU A 68 1.85 1.42 6.48
C GLU A 68 1.63 2.80 5.85
N PHE A 69 0.36 3.20 5.72
CA PHE A 69 0.01 4.49 5.14
C PHE A 69 0.45 5.67 6.01
N TYR A 70 0.38 5.54 7.35
CA TYR A 70 0.91 6.57 8.25
C TYR A 70 2.38 6.86 7.96
N ASP A 71 3.24 5.84 7.93
CA ASP A 71 4.67 5.97 7.67
C ASP A 71 4.96 6.63 6.32
N PHE A 72 4.11 6.35 5.34
CA PHE A 72 4.25 6.92 4.02
C PHE A 72 3.80 8.38 3.94
N TYR A 73 2.71 8.72 4.65
CA TYR A 73 2.17 10.07 4.63
C TYR A 73 2.96 11.06 5.47
N ILE A 74 3.52 10.66 6.61
CA ILE A 74 4.42 11.55 7.35
C ILE A 74 5.60 12.01 6.50
N TYR A 75 6.12 11.12 5.64
CA TYR A 75 7.16 11.50 4.70
C TYR A 75 6.65 12.44 3.62
N ALA A 76 5.50 12.16 3.00
CA ALA A 76 4.92 12.99 1.96
C ALA A 76 4.69 14.42 2.45
N THR A 77 4.14 14.56 3.66
CA THR A 77 3.89 15.85 4.31
C THR A 77 5.20 16.56 4.66
N ALA A 78 6.18 15.86 5.23
CA ALA A 78 7.49 16.43 5.51
C ALA A 78 8.23 16.84 4.22
N ALA A 79 8.09 16.07 3.13
CA ALA A 79 8.66 16.42 1.82
C ALA A 79 8.04 17.70 1.26
N ALA A 80 6.74 17.89 1.43
CA ALA A 80 6.05 19.10 0.99
C ALA A 80 6.44 20.33 1.82
N LEU A 81 6.61 20.17 3.14
CA LEU A 81 6.75 21.28 4.09
C LEU A 81 8.19 21.65 4.42
N VAL A 82 9.06 20.66 4.73
CA VAL A 82 10.34 20.93 5.41
C VAL A 82 11.57 20.31 4.76
N PHE A 83 11.49 19.22 3.99
CA PHE A 83 12.69 18.54 3.50
C PHE A 83 13.47 19.35 2.46
N GLY A 84 12.78 20.19 1.66
CA GLY A 84 13.44 21.09 0.72
C GLY A 84 14.55 21.92 1.41
N PRO A 85 14.21 22.83 2.33
CA PRO A 85 15.17 23.65 3.02
C PRO A 85 16.13 22.88 3.96
N LEU A 86 15.72 21.75 4.53
CA LEU A 86 16.55 21.02 5.49
C LEU A 86 17.61 20.12 4.83
N PHE A 87 17.29 19.47 3.73
CA PHE A 87 18.17 18.49 3.10
C PHE A 87 18.74 18.95 1.75
N PHE A 88 18.18 20.00 1.16
CA PHE A 88 18.59 20.52 -0.15
C PHE A 88 18.94 22.01 -0.13
N SER A 89 19.31 22.57 1.03
CA SER A 89 19.64 24.00 1.18
C SER A 89 20.83 24.45 0.32
N GLY A 90 21.68 23.52 -0.14
CA GLY A 90 22.75 23.83 -1.10
C GLY A 90 22.26 24.03 -2.56
N GLN A 91 20.97 23.83 -2.83
CA GLN A 91 20.36 23.99 -4.16
C GLN A 91 19.53 25.26 -4.24
N SER A 92 19.22 25.71 -5.47
CA SER A 92 18.33 26.85 -5.68
C SER A 92 16.96 26.65 -5.01
N ALA A 93 16.32 27.72 -4.56
CA ALA A 93 15.01 27.62 -3.90
C ALA A 93 13.95 26.93 -4.77
N SER A 94 14.01 27.12 -6.10
CA SER A 94 13.12 26.46 -7.05
C SER A 94 13.39 24.96 -7.23
N ALA A 95 14.59 24.49 -6.93
CA ALA A 95 14.95 23.06 -7.04
C ALA A 95 14.68 22.25 -5.76
N GLN A 96 14.57 22.90 -4.59
CA GLN A 96 14.45 22.22 -3.30
C GLN A 96 13.19 21.35 -3.20
N LEU A 97 12.02 21.87 -3.59
CA LEU A 97 10.77 21.11 -3.51
C LEU A 97 10.70 19.96 -4.52
N PRO A 98 11.05 20.15 -5.81
CA PRO A 98 11.17 19.04 -6.76
C PRO A 98 12.12 17.93 -6.30
N LEU A 99 13.29 18.26 -5.73
CA LEU A 99 14.23 17.29 -5.21
C LEU A 99 13.67 16.53 -4.00
N SER A 100 12.94 17.23 -3.13
CA SER A 100 12.23 16.61 -2.01
C SER A 100 11.20 15.58 -2.51
N TYR A 101 10.40 15.93 -3.52
CA TYR A 101 9.47 14.98 -4.15
C TYR A 101 10.16 13.86 -4.92
N ALA A 102 11.35 14.10 -5.49
CA ALA A 102 12.13 13.05 -6.11
C ALA A 102 12.54 11.97 -5.09
N THR A 103 12.96 12.37 -3.87
CA THR A 103 13.22 11.40 -2.79
C THR A 103 11.96 10.67 -2.34
N PHE A 104 10.80 11.33 -2.33
CA PHE A 104 9.53 10.68 -2.09
C PHE A 104 9.24 9.59 -3.15
N GLY A 105 9.45 9.91 -4.43
CA GLY A 105 9.29 8.97 -5.54
C GLY A 105 10.20 7.74 -5.47
N LEU A 106 11.39 7.88 -4.86
CA LEU A 106 12.39 6.81 -4.77
C LEU A 106 11.87 5.56 -4.04
N ALA A 107 11.03 5.74 -2.99
CA ALA A 107 10.41 4.60 -2.31
C ALA A 107 9.47 3.81 -3.25
N PHE A 108 8.73 4.48 -4.13
CA PHE A 108 7.88 3.77 -5.10
C PHE A 108 8.70 2.93 -6.08
N VAL A 109 9.84 3.45 -6.53
CA VAL A 109 10.75 2.71 -7.42
C VAL A 109 11.35 1.48 -6.71
N ALA A 110 11.60 1.57 -5.41
CA ALA A 110 12.11 0.44 -4.61
C ALA A 110 11.04 -0.64 -4.33
N ARG A 111 9.74 -0.31 -4.31
CA ARG A 111 8.66 -1.26 -4.00
C ARG A 111 8.60 -2.49 -4.93
N PRO A 112 8.65 -2.39 -6.26
CA PRO A 112 8.68 -3.57 -7.13
C PRO A 112 9.84 -4.50 -6.82
N VAL A 113 11.02 -3.96 -6.51
CA VAL A 113 12.19 -4.75 -6.09
C VAL A 113 11.91 -5.43 -4.75
N GLY A 114 11.35 -4.72 -3.79
CA GLY A 114 10.90 -5.26 -2.51
C GLY A 114 9.87 -6.38 -2.67
N ALA A 115 8.90 -6.22 -3.57
CA ALA A 115 7.90 -7.25 -3.87
C ALA A 115 8.54 -8.54 -4.40
N ILE A 116 9.57 -8.45 -5.24
CA ILE A 116 10.32 -9.61 -5.74
C ILE A 116 11.12 -10.26 -4.60
N VAL A 117 11.86 -9.48 -3.83
CA VAL A 117 12.72 -9.97 -2.74
C VAL A 117 11.87 -10.64 -1.66
N PHE A 118 10.92 -9.91 -1.10
CA PHE A 118 10.08 -10.42 -0.02
C PHE A 118 9.08 -11.48 -0.50
N GLY A 119 8.63 -11.42 -1.75
CA GLY A 119 7.84 -12.49 -2.36
C GLY A 119 8.61 -13.79 -2.45
N HIS A 120 9.86 -13.75 -2.95
CA HIS A 120 10.71 -14.94 -3.07
C HIS A 120 11.02 -15.57 -1.71
N PHE A 121 11.36 -14.77 -0.71
CA PHE A 121 11.61 -15.28 0.65
C PHE A 121 10.32 -15.73 1.34
N GLY A 122 9.18 -15.05 1.11
CA GLY A 122 7.87 -15.41 1.65
C GLY A 122 7.39 -16.78 1.21
N ASP A 123 7.66 -17.13 -0.05
CA ASP A 123 7.32 -18.44 -0.60
C ASP A 123 8.26 -19.57 -0.13
N ARG A 124 9.45 -19.23 0.44
CA ARG A 124 10.46 -20.22 0.89
C ARG A 124 10.56 -20.37 2.41
N ILE A 125 10.47 -19.25 3.15
CA ILE A 125 10.75 -19.21 4.60
C ILE A 125 9.44 -19.07 5.40
N GLY A 126 8.34 -18.82 4.70
CA GLY A 126 7.03 -18.56 5.28
C GLY A 126 6.64 -17.08 5.26
N ARG A 127 5.37 -16.83 5.05
CA ARG A 127 4.81 -15.46 4.90
C ARG A 127 4.95 -14.64 6.18
N LYS A 128 4.77 -15.25 7.36
CA LYS A 128 4.86 -14.58 8.66
C LYS A 128 6.25 -13.97 8.91
N SER A 129 7.30 -14.76 8.72
CA SER A 129 8.70 -14.32 8.93
C SER A 129 9.07 -13.18 7.98
N THR A 130 8.63 -13.29 6.73
CA THR A 130 8.87 -12.29 5.70
C THR A 130 8.14 -10.98 5.98
N LEU A 131 6.87 -11.04 6.43
CA LEU A 131 6.09 -9.88 6.84
C LEU A 131 6.69 -9.17 8.08
N VAL A 132 7.27 -9.92 9.00
CA VAL A 132 7.99 -9.33 10.15
C VAL A 132 9.25 -8.60 9.67
N ALA A 133 10.04 -9.23 8.81
CA ALA A 133 11.27 -8.64 8.28
C ALA A 133 10.99 -7.37 7.44
N SER A 134 9.95 -7.38 6.60
CA SER A 134 9.53 -6.22 5.82
C SER A 134 9.10 -5.05 6.70
N LEU A 135 8.29 -5.32 7.74
CA LEU A 135 7.86 -4.31 8.70
C LEU A 135 9.04 -3.70 9.46
N LEU A 136 9.99 -4.52 9.90
CA LEU A 136 11.18 -4.03 10.61
C LEU A 136 12.07 -3.18 9.71
N LEU A 137 12.24 -3.56 8.44
CA LEU A 137 13.00 -2.77 7.48
C LEU A 137 12.31 -1.43 7.19
N MET A 138 10.99 -1.46 6.91
CA MET A 138 10.20 -0.26 6.66
C MET A 138 10.20 0.69 7.87
N GLY A 139 9.78 0.17 9.03
CA GLY A 139 9.64 0.97 10.22
C GLY A 139 10.97 1.44 10.79
N GLY A 140 12.01 0.60 10.75
CA GLY A 140 13.37 0.98 11.13
C GLY A 140 13.91 2.12 10.25
N SER A 141 13.64 2.07 8.94
CA SER A 141 13.99 3.15 8.01
C SER A 141 13.20 4.43 8.30
N THR A 142 11.90 4.32 8.63
CA THR A 142 11.05 5.48 9.00
C THR A 142 11.57 6.15 10.26
N VAL A 143 11.80 5.39 11.32
CA VAL A 143 12.36 5.90 12.57
C VAL A 143 13.76 6.48 12.36
N GLY A 144 14.57 5.86 11.50
CA GLY A 144 15.90 6.33 11.13
C GLY A 144 15.90 7.75 10.55
N ILE A 145 14.86 8.14 9.81
CA ILE A 145 14.72 9.50 9.26
C ILE A 145 14.72 10.57 10.37
N ALA A 146 14.10 10.28 11.54
CA ALA A 146 14.07 11.22 12.65
C ALA A 146 15.47 11.61 13.19
N PHE A 147 16.46 10.75 13.00
CA PHE A 147 17.83 10.95 13.49
C PHE A 147 18.79 11.50 12.42
N LEU A 148 18.30 11.74 11.20
CA LEU A 148 19.15 12.23 10.13
C LEU A 148 19.66 13.64 10.42
N PRO A 149 20.97 13.90 10.17
CA PRO A 149 21.52 15.25 10.19
C PRO A 149 21.02 16.04 8.99
N THR A 150 20.96 17.37 9.12
CA THR A 150 20.56 18.28 8.04
C THR A 150 21.73 18.59 7.09
N TYR A 151 21.43 19.18 5.94
CA TYR A 151 22.47 19.63 4.99
C TYR A 151 23.45 20.60 5.62
N ALA A 152 22.99 21.50 6.50
CA ALA A 152 23.85 22.45 7.21
C ALA A 152 24.90 21.77 8.12
N GLN A 153 24.64 20.54 8.58
CA GLN A 153 25.53 19.79 9.45
C GLN A 153 26.55 18.93 8.70
N VAL A 154 26.10 18.23 7.64
CA VAL A 154 26.91 17.19 6.96
C VAL A 154 26.96 17.33 5.43
N GLY A 155 26.45 18.42 4.88
CA GLY A 155 26.43 18.68 3.44
C GLY A 155 25.65 17.62 2.64
N TRP A 156 26.20 17.21 1.50
CA TRP A 156 25.57 16.28 0.57
C TRP A 156 25.29 14.88 1.16
N ILE A 157 25.90 14.52 2.28
CA ILE A 157 25.64 13.25 2.98
C ILE A 157 24.20 13.21 3.51
N ALA A 158 23.64 14.35 3.91
CA ALA A 158 22.27 14.42 4.43
C ALA A 158 21.22 13.92 3.42
N PRO A 159 21.12 14.43 2.17
CA PRO A 159 20.20 13.89 1.19
C PRO A 159 20.52 12.47 0.76
N ALA A 160 21.80 12.05 0.78
CA ALA A 160 22.16 10.66 0.47
C ALA A 160 21.62 9.68 1.52
N LEU A 161 21.73 10.03 2.81
CA LEU A 161 21.14 9.25 3.90
C LEU A 161 19.60 9.22 3.83
N LEU A 162 18.98 10.35 3.50
CA LEU A 162 17.54 10.42 3.29
C LEU A 162 17.08 9.46 2.15
N CYS A 163 17.80 9.45 1.03
CA CYS A 163 17.56 8.50 -0.06
C CYS A 163 17.74 7.05 0.38
N LEU A 164 18.76 6.74 1.17
CA LEU A 164 18.98 5.40 1.70
C LEU A 164 17.80 4.93 2.57
N MET A 165 17.33 5.77 3.48
CA MET A 165 16.15 5.47 4.30
C MET A 165 14.91 5.27 3.42
N ARG A 166 14.73 6.06 2.37
CA ARG A 166 13.61 5.90 1.42
C ARG A 166 13.66 4.61 0.63
N LEU A 167 14.84 4.17 0.21
CA LEU A 167 15.02 2.84 -0.39
C LEU A 167 14.63 1.73 0.58
N GLY A 168 15.08 1.81 1.84
CA GLY A 168 14.71 0.84 2.89
C GLY A 168 13.21 0.78 3.13
N GLN A 169 12.52 1.94 3.24
CA GLN A 169 11.06 2.01 3.34
C GLN A 169 10.38 1.37 2.12
N GLY A 170 10.80 1.73 0.90
CA GLY A 170 10.22 1.21 -0.32
C GLY A 170 10.39 -0.30 -0.47
N LEU A 171 11.58 -0.83 -0.18
CA LEU A 171 11.83 -2.27 -0.19
C LEU A 171 10.91 -3.00 0.79
N GLY A 172 10.78 -2.51 2.04
CA GLY A 172 9.90 -3.10 3.04
C GLY A 172 8.42 -3.12 2.60
N LEU A 173 7.94 -2.03 1.99
CA LEU A 173 6.54 -1.89 1.56
C LEU A 173 6.12 -2.79 0.38
N GLY A 174 7.10 -3.33 -0.39
CA GLY A 174 6.83 -3.95 -1.68
C GLY A 174 5.83 -5.11 -1.69
N GLY A 175 5.74 -5.88 -0.60
CA GLY A 175 4.84 -7.04 -0.51
C GLY A 175 3.57 -6.83 0.34
N GLU A 176 3.46 -5.75 1.10
CA GLU A 176 2.47 -5.67 2.19
C GLU A 176 1.03 -5.49 1.72
N TRP A 177 0.76 -4.56 0.82
CA TRP A 177 -0.61 -4.27 0.37
C TRP A 177 -1.29 -5.46 -0.30
N GLY A 178 -0.56 -6.18 -1.16
CA GLY A 178 -1.07 -7.39 -1.82
C GLY A 178 -1.46 -8.46 -0.81
N GLY A 179 -0.64 -8.68 0.22
CA GLY A 179 -0.93 -9.61 1.32
C GLY A 179 -2.18 -9.22 2.12
N ALA A 180 -2.34 -7.94 2.45
CA ALA A 180 -3.51 -7.43 3.18
C ALA A 180 -4.81 -7.57 2.37
N ALA A 181 -4.76 -7.27 1.07
CA ALA A 181 -5.91 -7.42 0.16
C ALA A 181 -6.32 -8.90 0.02
N LEU A 182 -5.36 -9.80 -0.17
CA LEU A 182 -5.61 -11.24 -0.26
C LEU A 182 -6.17 -11.81 1.05
N LEU A 183 -5.60 -11.41 2.19
CA LEU A 183 -6.09 -11.84 3.50
C LEU A 183 -7.57 -11.48 3.68
N ALA A 184 -7.98 -10.28 3.27
CA ALA A 184 -9.38 -9.87 3.36
C ALA A 184 -10.28 -10.63 2.37
N VAL A 185 -9.88 -10.73 1.10
CA VAL A 185 -10.72 -11.27 0.01
C VAL A 185 -10.84 -12.79 0.05
N GLU A 186 -9.77 -13.51 0.42
CA GLU A 186 -9.77 -14.98 0.50
C GLU A 186 -10.61 -15.51 1.67
N ASN A 187 -10.81 -14.70 2.72
CA ASN A 187 -11.70 -15.02 3.84
C ASN A 187 -13.13 -14.44 3.66
N ALA A 188 -13.41 -13.76 2.54
CA ALA A 188 -14.69 -13.12 2.27
C ALA A 188 -15.75 -14.11 1.78
N PRO A 189 -17.02 -13.94 2.18
CA PRO A 189 -18.12 -14.61 1.50
C PRO A 189 -18.12 -14.28 0.00
N PRO A 190 -18.46 -15.25 -0.89
CA PRO A 190 -18.36 -15.08 -2.35
C PRO A 190 -19.04 -13.82 -2.90
N GLN A 191 -20.18 -13.41 -2.28
CA GLN A 191 -20.98 -12.25 -2.67
C GLN A 191 -20.48 -10.92 -2.10
N ARG A 192 -19.45 -10.91 -1.22
CA ARG A 192 -18.98 -9.72 -0.51
C ARG A 192 -17.47 -9.48 -0.65
N LYS A 193 -16.86 -9.96 -1.71
CA LYS A 193 -15.40 -9.87 -1.91
C LYS A 193 -14.92 -8.41 -2.00
N ASN A 194 -15.67 -7.53 -2.68
CA ASN A 194 -15.31 -6.12 -2.77
C ASN A 194 -15.54 -5.39 -1.44
N THR A 195 -16.64 -5.67 -0.74
CA THR A 195 -16.89 -5.11 0.61
C THR A 195 -15.81 -5.54 1.61
N TRP A 196 -15.30 -6.77 1.56
CA TRP A 196 -14.18 -7.18 2.41
C TRP A 196 -12.85 -6.60 1.91
N GLY A 197 -12.64 -6.57 0.60
CA GLY A 197 -11.47 -5.97 -0.04
C GLY A 197 -11.32 -4.46 0.19
N MET A 198 -12.33 -3.76 0.73
CA MET A 198 -12.23 -2.33 1.05
C MET A 198 -11.45 -2.03 2.34
N PHE A 199 -11.22 -3.03 3.21
CA PHE A 199 -10.58 -2.78 4.51
C PHE A 199 -9.12 -2.31 4.38
N PRO A 200 -8.26 -2.88 3.51
CA PRO A 200 -6.96 -2.30 3.22
C PRO A 200 -7.03 -0.86 2.68
N PRO A 201 -7.82 -0.53 1.64
CA PRO A 201 -8.06 0.84 1.21
C PRO A 201 -8.48 1.82 2.31
N LEU A 202 -9.33 1.40 3.27
CA LEU A 202 -9.74 2.22 4.40
C LEU A 202 -8.60 2.54 5.38
N GLY A 203 -7.49 1.80 5.35
CA GLY A 203 -6.28 2.15 6.06
C GLY A 203 -5.70 3.50 5.61
N ALA A 204 -5.89 3.90 4.35
CA ALA A 204 -5.37 5.16 3.83
C ALA A 204 -5.95 6.40 4.54
N PRO A 205 -7.27 6.62 4.66
CA PRO A 205 -7.80 7.76 5.39
C PRO A 205 -7.43 7.72 6.89
N VAL A 206 -7.35 6.55 7.51
CA VAL A 206 -6.95 6.40 8.92
C VAL A 206 -5.49 6.82 9.10
N GLY A 207 -4.58 6.30 8.27
CA GLY A 207 -3.16 6.68 8.29
C GLY A 207 -2.95 8.16 7.99
N PHE A 208 -3.73 8.73 7.05
CA PHE A 208 -3.66 10.15 6.71
C PHE A 208 -4.09 11.05 7.86
N LEU A 209 -5.21 10.73 8.52
CA LEU A 209 -5.69 11.46 9.70
C LEU A 209 -4.65 11.44 10.83
N ALA A 210 -4.05 10.28 11.09
CA ALA A 210 -3.02 10.15 12.12
C ALA A 210 -1.76 10.96 11.75
N ALA A 211 -1.27 10.85 10.51
CA ALA A 211 -0.06 11.53 10.06
C ALA A 211 -0.24 13.05 10.01
N ASN A 212 -1.21 13.53 9.25
CA ASN A 212 -1.40 14.97 9.04
C ASN A 212 -2.06 15.66 10.23
N GLY A 213 -2.91 14.94 10.99
CA GLY A 213 -3.43 15.42 12.26
C GLY A 213 -2.31 15.70 13.26
N LEU A 214 -1.31 14.83 13.32
CA LEU A 214 -0.14 15.03 14.17
C LEU A 214 0.71 16.24 13.70
N PHE A 215 0.94 16.39 12.40
CA PHE A 215 1.61 17.59 11.86
C PHE A 215 0.83 18.88 12.16
N LEU A 216 -0.49 18.84 12.06
CA LEU A 216 -1.35 19.97 12.45
C LEU A 216 -1.19 20.30 13.93
N ILE A 217 -1.32 19.31 14.82
CA ILE A 217 -1.20 19.52 16.27
C ILE A 217 0.17 20.11 16.61
N ILE A 218 1.26 19.55 16.04
CA ILE A 218 2.61 20.05 16.26
C ILE A 218 2.73 21.50 15.76
N GLY A 219 2.17 21.83 14.59
CA GLY A 219 2.19 23.18 14.04
C GLY A 219 1.38 24.20 14.87
N LEU A 220 0.33 23.76 15.57
CA LEU A 220 -0.44 24.63 16.49
C LEU A 220 0.26 24.86 17.85
N VAL A 221 1.11 23.92 18.27
CA VAL A 221 1.77 23.96 19.59
C VAL A 221 3.17 24.60 19.50
N LEU A 222 3.90 24.33 18.42
CA LEU A 222 5.27 24.81 18.22
C LEU A 222 5.29 26.02 17.29
N ASP A 223 6.18 26.97 17.56
CA ASP A 223 6.48 28.03 16.61
C ASP A 223 7.23 27.47 15.38
N GLU A 224 7.34 28.28 14.33
CA GLU A 224 7.96 27.85 13.06
C GLU A 224 9.43 27.45 13.25
N ALA A 225 10.18 28.15 14.09
CA ALA A 225 11.58 27.83 14.38
C ALA A 225 11.73 26.46 15.07
N GLN A 226 10.89 26.19 16.06
CA GLN A 226 10.84 24.92 16.77
C GLN A 226 10.37 23.78 15.84
N PHE A 227 9.35 24.05 15.01
CA PHE A 227 8.86 23.08 14.05
C PHE A 227 9.96 22.65 13.06
N ILE A 228 10.69 23.59 12.48
CA ILE A 228 11.79 23.34 11.55
C ILE A 228 13.00 22.71 12.27
N ALA A 229 13.32 23.12 13.50
CA ALA A 229 14.49 22.61 14.21
C ALA A 229 14.33 21.13 14.62
N TRP A 230 13.18 20.74 15.15
CA TRP A 230 12.98 19.40 15.70
C TRP A 230 11.53 18.87 15.58
N GLY A 231 10.51 19.73 15.53
CA GLY A 231 9.10 19.33 15.57
C GLY A 231 8.72 18.33 14.49
N TRP A 232 9.24 18.48 13.28
CA TRP A 232 9.00 17.58 12.16
C TRP A 232 9.50 16.14 12.40
N ARG A 233 10.41 15.93 13.36
CA ARG A 233 10.94 14.60 13.72
C ARG A 233 9.97 13.77 14.55
N ILE A 234 9.05 14.41 15.29
CA ILE A 234 8.11 13.74 16.20
C ILE A 234 7.26 12.67 15.47
N PRO A 235 6.64 12.94 14.32
CA PRO A 235 5.86 11.93 13.61
C PRO A 235 6.68 10.68 13.26
N PHE A 236 7.94 10.85 12.87
CA PHE A 236 8.83 9.73 12.56
C PHE A 236 9.25 8.93 13.81
N LEU A 237 9.44 9.58 14.95
CA LEU A 237 9.71 8.89 16.22
C LEU A 237 8.50 8.10 16.70
N LEU A 238 7.29 8.65 16.58
CA LEU A 238 6.05 7.97 16.95
C LEU A 238 5.74 6.77 16.08
N SER A 239 6.30 6.70 14.86
CA SER A 239 6.25 5.50 14.04
C SER A 239 6.79 4.26 14.75
N ALA A 240 7.77 4.39 15.65
CA ALA A 240 8.28 3.28 16.45
C ALA A 240 7.17 2.58 17.26
N ILE A 241 6.21 3.34 17.81
CA ILE A 241 5.07 2.78 18.55
C ILE A 241 4.15 2.01 17.61
N LEU A 242 3.88 2.57 16.42
CA LEU A 242 3.01 1.93 15.42
C LEU A 242 3.66 0.67 14.84
N VAL A 243 4.97 0.69 14.60
CA VAL A 243 5.75 -0.48 14.19
C VAL A 243 5.69 -1.58 15.27
N GLY A 244 5.84 -1.20 16.55
CA GLY A 244 5.67 -2.12 17.69
C GLY A 244 4.28 -2.75 17.73
N LEU A 245 3.22 -1.96 17.50
CA LEU A 245 1.85 -2.45 17.41
C LEU A 245 1.67 -3.38 16.20
N GLY A 246 2.17 -3.01 15.03
CA GLY A 246 2.14 -3.82 13.82
C GLY A 246 2.87 -5.15 14.00
N LEU A 247 4.02 -5.12 14.65
CA LEU A 247 4.80 -6.31 14.99
C LEU A 247 4.02 -7.24 15.95
N TRP A 248 3.43 -6.67 17.00
CA TRP A 248 2.61 -7.43 17.96
C TRP A 248 1.42 -8.11 17.28
N VAL A 249 0.73 -7.44 16.36
CA VAL A 249 -0.37 -8.02 15.59
C VAL A 249 0.14 -9.17 14.71
N ARG A 250 1.25 -8.95 13.96
CA ARG A 250 1.81 -9.94 13.02
C ARG A 250 2.35 -11.18 13.70
N LEU A 251 2.93 -11.06 14.89
CA LEU A 251 3.42 -12.19 15.66
C LEU A 251 2.28 -13.12 16.10
N LYS A 252 1.04 -12.61 16.22
CA LYS A 252 -0.17 -13.40 16.56
C LYS A 252 -0.90 -14.01 15.37
N LEU A 253 -0.53 -13.66 14.13
CA LEU A 253 -1.12 -14.25 12.92
C LEU A 253 -0.65 -15.69 12.76
N THR A 254 -1.56 -16.56 12.32
CA THR A 254 -1.29 -17.91 11.82
C THR A 254 -1.19 -17.86 10.30
N GLU A 255 -0.47 -18.82 9.70
CA GLU A 255 -0.43 -18.95 8.24
C GLU A 255 -1.83 -19.24 7.68
N THR A 256 -2.09 -18.81 6.44
CA THR A 256 -3.41 -18.99 5.81
C THR A 256 -3.62 -20.44 5.38
N PRO A 257 -4.85 -21.01 5.50
CA PRO A 257 -5.14 -22.37 5.05
C PRO A 257 -4.77 -22.60 3.57
N ALA A 258 -5.05 -21.63 2.71
CA ALA A 258 -4.71 -21.71 1.29
C ALA A 258 -3.19 -21.81 1.02
N PHE A 259 -2.35 -21.21 1.88
CA PHE A 259 -0.89 -21.35 1.78
C PHE A 259 -0.44 -22.75 2.23
N LEU A 260 -0.99 -23.24 3.34
CA LEU A 260 -0.68 -24.56 3.86
C LEU A 260 -1.09 -25.69 2.89
N GLU A 261 -2.24 -25.55 2.22
CA GLU A 261 -2.67 -26.47 1.17
C GLU A 261 -1.77 -26.42 -0.07
N ALA A 262 -1.36 -25.22 -0.50
CA ALA A 262 -0.47 -25.06 -1.64
C ALA A 262 0.94 -25.58 -1.35
N GLU A 263 1.44 -25.43 -0.12
CA GLU A 263 2.70 -25.98 0.34
C GLU A 263 2.64 -27.52 0.39
N ALA A 264 1.55 -28.08 0.90
CA ALA A 264 1.35 -29.53 1.00
C ALA A 264 1.24 -30.22 -0.37
N THR A 265 0.77 -29.52 -1.40
CA THR A 265 0.58 -30.05 -2.77
C THR A 265 1.74 -29.76 -3.72
N GLU A 266 2.84 -29.15 -3.25
CA GLU A 266 3.98 -28.70 -4.07
C GLU A 266 3.56 -27.85 -5.31
N ALA A 267 2.37 -27.23 -5.26
CA ALA A 267 1.78 -26.48 -6.38
C ALA A 267 2.34 -25.06 -6.56
N LEU A 268 3.31 -24.66 -5.71
CA LEU A 268 3.89 -23.32 -5.79
C LEU A 268 4.93 -23.21 -6.93
N PRO A 269 4.81 -22.24 -7.85
CA PRO A 269 5.76 -22.08 -8.94
C PRO A 269 7.13 -21.70 -8.39
N LYS A 270 8.19 -22.29 -8.96
CA LYS A 270 9.59 -22.04 -8.55
C LYS A 270 10.00 -20.57 -8.71
N VAL A 271 9.43 -19.86 -9.70
CA VAL A 271 9.70 -18.44 -9.99
C VAL A 271 8.40 -17.74 -10.41
N PRO A 272 7.57 -17.29 -9.44
CA PRO A 272 6.26 -16.68 -9.72
C PRO A 272 6.32 -15.47 -10.67
N ILE A 273 7.38 -14.65 -10.57
CA ILE A 273 7.55 -13.47 -11.42
C ILE A 273 7.74 -13.82 -12.90
N ALA A 274 8.47 -14.88 -13.21
CA ALA A 274 8.66 -15.31 -14.60
C ALA A 274 7.34 -15.80 -15.20
N THR A 275 6.56 -16.58 -14.43
CA THR A 275 5.22 -17.04 -14.84
C THR A 275 4.28 -15.85 -15.06
N LEU A 276 4.33 -14.86 -14.19
CA LEU A 276 3.53 -13.63 -14.30
C LEU A 276 3.80 -12.90 -15.62
N LEU A 277 5.09 -12.65 -15.93
CA LEU A 277 5.50 -11.89 -17.11
C LEU A 277 5.33 -12.65 -18.43
N THR A 278 5.42 -13.98 -18.41
CA THR A 278 5.30 -14.79 -19.64
C THR A 278 3.87 -15.22 -19.94
N GLN A 279 3.07 -15.54 -18.91
CA GLN A 279 1.75 -16.13 -19.09
C GLN A 279 0.60 -15.17 -18.75
N HIS A 280 0.85 -14.16 -17.87
CA HIS A 280 -0.19 -13.25 -17.37
C HIS A 280 0.10 -11.77 -17.65
N LEU A 281 0.91 -11.46 -18.70
CA LEU A 281 1.31 -10.09 -19.01
C LEU A 281 0.11 -9.15 -19.23
N ARG A 282 -0.95 -9.62 -19.91
CA ARG A 282 -2.17 -8.80 -20.15
C ARG A 282 -2.83 -8.41 -18.83
N ALA A 283 -2.99 -9.35 -17.89
CA ALA A 283 -3.54 -9.09 -16.57
C ALA A 283 -2.65 -8.14 -15.77
N THR A 284 -1.33 -8.31 -15.86
CA THR A 284 -0.34 -7.44 -15.20
C THR A 284 -0.43 -6.01 -15.73
N LEU A 285 -0.47 -5.82 -17.06
CA LEU A 285 -0.62 -4.50 -17.67
C LEU A 285 -1.97 -3.85 -17.29
N ALA A 286 -3.07 -4.60 -17.40
CA ALA A 286 -4.40 -4.13 -17.05
C ALA A 286 -4.48 -3.67 -15.59
N GLY A 287 -3.96 -4.49 -14.65
CA GLY A 287 -3.90 -4.14 -13.23
C GLY A 287 -3.02 -2.92 -12.98
N THR A 288 -1.83 -2.84 -13.61
CA THR A 288 -0.92 -1.69 -13.49
C THR A 288 -1.60 -0.40 -13.95
N PHE A 289 -2.17 -0.38 -15.16
CA PHE A 289 -2.88 0.80 -15.65
C PHE A 289 -4.11 1.15 -14.80
N GLY A 290 -4.85 0.14 -14.32
CA GLY A 290 -6.01 0.34 -13.46
C GLY A 290 -5.69 1.02 -12.11
N VAL A 291 -4.44 1.07 -11.70
CA VAL A 291 -4.02 1.68 -10.42
C VAL A 291 -3.52 3.12 -10.60
N ILE A 292 -3.05 3.52 -11.81
CA ILE A 292 -2.35 4.80 -12.05
C ILE A 292 -3.18 6.00 -11.60
N ALA A 293 -4.44 6.10 -12.05
CA ALA A 293 -5.29 7.26 -11.75
C ALA A 293 -5.55 7.45 -10.27
N CYS A 294 -5.69 6.37 -9.50
CA CYS A 294 -5.90 6.42 -8.06
C CYS A 294 -4.71 7.07 -7.35
N PHE A 295 -3.50 6.61 -7.65
CA PHE A 295 -2.29 7.16 -7.05
C PHE A 295 -2.03 8.60 -7.51
N ALA A 296 -2.19 8.89 -8.81
CA ALA A 296 -2.01 10.24 -9.34
C ALA A 296 -2.97 11.22 -8.65
N LEU A 297 -4.27 10.91 -8.61
CA LEU A 297 -5.26 11.77 -7.97
C LEU A 297 -4.99 11.97 -6.48
N PHE A 298 -4.63 10.89 -5.77
CA PHE A 298 -4.35 10.99 -4.33
C PHE A 298 -3.21 11.97 -4.05
N TYR A 299 -2.05 11.81 -4.71
CA TYR A 299 -0.88 12.65 -4.43
C TYR A 299 -0.97 14.06 -5.03
N LEU A 300 -1.80 14.26 -6.06
CA LEU A 300 -2.16 15.60 -6.52
C LEU A 300 -3.08 16.33 -5.53
N ALA A 301 -4.06 15.62 -4.94
CA ALA A 301 -5.00 16.18 -3.99
C ALA A 301 -4.44 16.32 -2.55
N THR A 302 -3.27 15.75 -2.28
CA THR A 302 -2.62 15.81 -0.96
C THR A 302 -1.24 16.47 -1.06
N ALA A 303 -0.17 15.73 -1.27
CA ALA A 303 1.20 16.23 -1.22
C ALA A 303 1.45 17.44 -2.14
N PHE A 304 1.00 17.39 -3.41
CA PHE A 304 1.12 18.54 -4.32
C PHE A 304 0.23 19.71 -3.89
N ALA A 305 -1.06 19.43 -3.58
CA ALA A 305 -1.98 20.51 -3.18
C ALA A 305 -1.51 21.22 -1.92
N LEU A 306 -0.99 20.49 -0.92
CA LEU A 306 -0.40 21.06 0.29
C LEU A 306 0.82 21.94 -0.03
N GLY A 307 1.77 21.41 -0.83
CA GLY A 307 2.96 22.16 -1.22
C GLY A 307 2.61 23.43 -2.04
N TYR A 308 1.73 23.31 -3.02
CA TYR A 308 1.27 24.40 -3.85
C TYR A 308 0.43 25.42 -3.07
N GLY A 309 -0.48 24.93 -2.23
CA GLY A 309 -1.35 25.76 -1.37
C GLY A 309 -0.57 26.62 -0.40
N THR A 310 0.46 26.06 0.23
CA THR A 310 1.29 26.81 1.20
C THR A 310 2.32 27.70 0.54
N LYS A 311 3.00 27.25 -0.51
CA LYS A 311 4.12 28.00 -1.12
C LYS A 311 3.69 28.97 -2.21
N THR A 312 2.67 28.63 -2.99
CA THR A 312 2.24 29.42 -4.15
C THR A 312 0.99 30.22 -3.88
N LEU A 313 -0.03 29.61 -3.23
CA LEU A 313 -1.28 30.30 -2.91
C LEU A 313 -1.23 31.07 -1.59
N GLY A 314 -0.19 30.88 -0.77
CA GLY A 314 0.04 31.65 0.47
C GLY A 314 -0.87 31.29 1.64
N TYR A 315 -1.55 30.15 1.60
CA TYR A 315 -2.32 29.68 2.76
C TYR A 315 -1.37 29.23 3.89
N SER A 316 -1.78 29.42 5.14
CA SER A 316 -1.03 28.86 6.27
C SER A 316 -1.07 27.34 6.23
N ARG A 317 0.00 26.71 6.71
CA ARG A 317 0.12 25.25 6.82
C ARG A 317 -1.07 24.66 7.59
N GLU A 318 -1.42 25.27 8.72
CA GLU A 318 -2.49 24.82 9.61
C GLU A 318 -3.87 24.90 8.94
N ALA A 319 -4.13 25.99 8.22
CA ALA A 319 -5.39 26.15 7.48
C ALA A 319 -5.52 25.08 6.38
N PHE A 320 -4.45 24.84 5.62
CA PHE A 320 -4.48 23.87 4.53
C PHE A 320 -4.60 22.43 5.05
N LEU A 321 -3.82 22.05 6.07
CA LEU A 321 -3.92 20.73 6.72
C LEU A 321 -5.31 20.50 7.32
N SER A 322 -5.93 21.51 7.94
CA SER A 322 -7.29 21.40 8.47
C SER A 322 -8.29 21.08 7.37
N VAL A 323 -8.17 21.72 6.22
CA VAL A 323 -9.00 21.48 5.04
C VAL A 323 -8.82 20.07 4.51
N GLU A 324 -7.59 19.58 4.40
CA GLU A 324 -7.29 18.21 3.96
C GLU A 324 -7.81 17.16 4.95
N LEU A 325 -7.68 17.39 6.26
CA LEU A 325 -8.19 16.48 7.30
C LEU A 325 -9.71 16.34 7.27
N VAL A 326 -10.44 17.39 6.88
CA VAL A 326 -11.89 17.28 6.66
C VAL A 326 -12.19 16.57 5.33
N ALA A 327 -11.43 16.88 4.28
CA ALA A 327 -11.63 16.32 2.95
C ALA A 327 -11.35 14.81 2.89
N ILE A 328 -10.44 14.28 3.71
CA ILE A 328 -10.07 12.85 3.69
C ILE A 328 -11.23 11.92 4.07
N TRP A 329 -12.24 12.39 4.81
CA TRP A 329 -13.44 11.61 5.13
C TRP A 329 -14.24 11.25 3.88
N PHE A 330 -14.22 12.11 2.86
CA PHE A 330 -14.85 11.81 1.57
C PHE A 330 -14.17 10.67 0.84
N LEU A 331 -12.85 10.50 1.01
CA LEU A 331 -12.14 9.33 0.51
C LEU A 331 -12.70 8.04 1.15
N ALA A 332 -12.83 8.01 2.47
CA ALA A 332 -13.44 6.86 3.16
C ALA A 332 -14.86 6.59 2.66
N GLY A 333 -15.67 7.64 2.49
CA GLY A 333 -17.02 7.55 1.90
C GLY A 333 -17.01 6.96 0.50
N GLY A 334 -16.12 7.41 -0.38
CA GLY A 334 -15.95 6.90 -1.73
C GLY A 334 -15.57 5.42 -1.76
N VAL A 335 -14.60 5.01 -0.92
CA VAL A 335 -14.18 3.60 -0.77
C VAL A 335 -15.38 2.71 -0.38
N ILE A 336 -16.14 3.11 0.64
CA ILE A 336 -17.28 2.32 1.14
C ILE A 336 -18.37 2.21 0.07
N VAL A 337 -18.79 3.33 -0.51
CA VAL A 337 -19.87 3.39 -1.51
C VAL A 337 -19.51 2.53 -2.72
N ALA A 338 -18.31 2.72 -3.28
CA ALA A 338 -17.90 1.99 -4.48
C ALA A 338 -17.75 0.49 -4.23
N SER A 339 -17.21 0.08 -3.09
CA SER A 339 -17.01 -1.35 -2.78
C SER A 339 -18.34 -2.08 -2.56
N VAL A 340 -19.30 -1.45 -1.89
CA VAL A 340 -20.65 -2.01 -1.71
C VAL A 340 -21.41 -2.08 -3.05
N LEU A 341 -21.29 -1.06 -3.90
CA LEU A 341 -21.88 -1.07 -5.24
C LEU A 341 -21.19 -2.09 -6.16
N ALA A 342 -19.89 -2.31 -6.00
CA ALA A 342 -19.14 -3.30 -6.78
C ALA A 342 -19.61 -4.76 -6.52
N ASP A 343 -20.02 -5.07 -5.29
CA ASP A 343 -20.61 -6.38 -4.97
C ASP A 343 -22.01 -6.56 -5.58
N ARG A 344 -22.76 -5.47 -5.82
CA ARG A 344 -24.11 -5.51 -6.42
C ARG A 344 -24.13 -5.48 -7.94
N HIS A 345 -23.11 -4.85 -8.53
CA HIS A 345 -23.05 -4.65 -9.99
C HIS A 345 -21.81 -5.33 -10.59
N SER A 346 -20.68 -4.64 -10.63
CA SER A 346 -19.39 -5.21 -11.01
C SER A 346 -18.26 -4.26 -10.60
N ALA A 347 -17.13 -4.83 -10.16
CA ALA A 347 -15.96 -4.05 -9.80
C ALA A 347 -15.43 -3.24 -10.99
N ALA A 348 -15.37 -3.83 -12.19
CA ALA A 348 -14.90 -3.16 -13.40
C ALA A 348 -15.78 -1.95 -13.77
N ARG A 349 -17.11 -2.04 -13.60
CA ARG A 349 -18.02 -0.92 -13.85
C ARG A 349 -17.80 0.22 -12.86
N MET A 350 -17.64 -0.08 -11.58
CA MET A 350 -17.38 0.95 -10.56
C MET A 350 -16.02 1.62 -10.78
N LEU A 351 -15.00 0.84 -11.13
CA LEU A 351 -13.69 1.39 -11.53
C LEU A 351 -13.80 2.32 -12.74
N ALA A 352 -14.54 1.94 -13.78
CA ALA A 352 -14.74 2.78 -14.96
C ALA A 352 -15.40 4.13 -14.61
N ILE A 353 -16.42 4.12 -13.73
CA ILE A 353 -17.08 5.34 -13.23
C ILE A 353 -16.06 6.18 -12.44
N GLY A 354 -15.28 5.57 -11.56
CA GLY A 354 -14.26 6.25 -10.78
C GLY A 354 -13.18 6.91 -11.66
N PHE A 355 -12.69 6.20 -12.70
CA PHE A 355 -11.68 6.75 -13.61
C PHE A 355 -12.25 7.86 -14.51
N ALA A 356 -13.51 7.75 -14.94
CA ALA A 356 -14.21 8.87 -15.59
C ALA A 356 -14.35 10.07 -14.65
N GLY A 357 -14.63 9.82 -13.36
CA GLY A 357 -14.60 10.85 -12.32
C GLY A 357 -13.24 11.54 -12.18
N CYS A 358 -12.11 10.80 -12.27
CA CYS A 358 -10.76 11.37 -12.25
C CYS A 358 -10.56 12.38 -13.41
N ILE A 359 -11.10 12.09 -14.59
CA ILE A 359 -11.06 13.02 -15.73
C ILE A 359 -11.83 14.30 -15.40
N GLY A 360 -13.05 14.17 -14.84
CA GLY A 360 -13.86 15.32 -14.45
C GLY A 360 -13.20 16.19 -13.37
N VAL A 361 -12.64 15.57 -12.34
CA VAL A 361 -11.90 16.27 -11.27
C VAL A 361 -10.65 16.96 -11.82
N GLY A 362 -9.94 16.33 -12.78
CA GLY A 362 -8.81 16.93 -13.46
C GLY A 362 -9.19 18.21 -14.21
N ALA A 363 -10.30 18.20 -14.95
CA ALA A 363 -10.81 19.37 -15.65
C ALA A 363 -11.16 20.55 -14.72
N LEU A 364 -11.62 20.25 -13.50
CA LEU A 364 -12.00 21.24 -12.49
C LEU A 364 -10.81 21.73 -11.64
N MET A 365 -9.63 21.10 -11.73
CA MET A 365 -8.49 21.43 -10.88
C MET A 365 -8.04 22.89 -11.02
N GLY A 366 -7.85 23.37 -12.26
CA GLY A 366 -7.41 24.73 -12.52
C GLY A 366 -8.34 25.79 -11.90
N PRO A 367 -9.62 25.82 -12.26
CA PRO A 367 -10.56 26.85 -11.78
C PRO A 367 -10.86 26.73 -10.28
N MET A 368 -10.79 25.55 -9.66
CA MET A 368 -11.17 25.38 -8.27
C MET A 368 -9.97 25.49 -7.31
N LEU A 369 -8.85 24.81 -7.59
CA LEU A 369 -7.65 24.90 -6.74
C LEU A 369 -7.01 26.29 -6.84
N GLY A 370 -7.02 26.91 -8.03
CA GLY A 370 -6.49 28.27 -8.26
C GLY A 370 -7.46 29.41 -7.96
N SER A 371 -8.62 29.14 -7.36
CA SER A 371 -9.71 30.13 -7.15
C SER A 371 -9.38 31.25 -6.15
N GLY A 372 -8.35 31.11 -5.32
CA GLY A 372 -8.07 32.02 -4.20
C GLY A 372 -9.02 31.88 -2.99
N SER A 373 -10.02 31.00 -3.06
CA SER A 373 -10.97 30.73 -1.97
C SER A 373 -10.68 29.39 -1.32
N LEU A 374 -10.34 29.38 -0.04
CA LEU A 374 -10.08 28.15 0.72
C LEU A 374 -11.29 27.22 0.73
N PHE A 375 -12.52 27.76 0.72
CA PHE A 375 -13.75 26.97 0.63
C PHE A 375 -13.85 26.24 -0.73
N THR A 376 -13.53 26.92 -1.84
CA THR A 376 -13.54 26.30 -3.17
C THR A 376 -12.45 25.23 -3.30
N VAL A 377 -11.28 25.48 -2.71
CA VAL A 377 -10.18 24.49 -2.59
C VAL A 377 -10.65 23.26 -1.81
N TRP A 378 -11.29 23.47 -0.64
CA TRP A 378 -11.87 22.38 0.15
C TRP A 378 -12.91 21.58 -0.62
N LEU A 379 -13.78 22.24 -1.36
CA LEU A 379 -14.81 21.56 -2.16
C LEU A 379 -14.18 20.69 -3.24
N TRP A 380 -13.14 21.21 -3.93
CA TRP A 380 -12.40 20.44 -4.92
C TRP A 380 -11.68 19.24 -4.28
N LEU A 381 -10.97 19.45 -3.18
CA LEU A 381 -10.26 18.38 -2.44
C LEU A 381 -11.22 17.28 -1.99
N SER A 382 -12.38 17.66 -1.46
CA SER A 382 -13.43 16.73 -1.00
C SER A 382 -13.97 15.89 -2.16
N GLY A 383 -14.28 16.52 -3.30
CA GLY A 383 -14.72 15.84 -4.52
C GLY A 383 -13.63 14.95 -5.11
N ALA A 384 -12.40 15.42 -5.16
CA ALA A 384 -11.23 14.70 -5.64
C ALA A 384 -10.96 13.44 -4.81
N LEU A 385 -10.95 13.57 -3.48
CA LEU A 385 -10.73 12.46 -2.57
C LEU A 385 -11.91 11.47 -2.56
N PHE A 386 -13.15 11.94 -2.71
CA PHE A 386 -14.29 11.04 -2.90
C PHE A 386 -14.14 10.19 -4.18
N VAL A 387 -13.81 10.82 -5.30
CA VAL A 387 -13.59 10.13 -6.59
C VAL A 387 -12.40 9.17 -6.50
N MET A 388 -11.33 9.59 -5.82
CA MET A 388 -10.18 8.72 -5.56
C MET A 388 -10.60 7.49 -4.75
N GLY A 389 -11.34 7.66 -3.65
CA GLY A 389 -11.85 6.57 -2.84
C GLY A 389 -12.78 5.67 -3.63
N PHE A 390 -13.64 6.25 -4.48
CA PHE A 390 -14.56 5.51 -5.33
C PHE A 390 -13.83 4.63 -6.37
N ALA A 391 -12.72 5.10 -6.94
CA ALA A 391 -11.87 4.32 -7.83
C ALA A 391 -10.96 3.32 -7.07
N TYR A 392 -10.60 3.63 -5.81
CA TYR A 392 -9.67 2.82 -5.02
C TYR A 392 -10.31 1.62 -4.33
N GLY A 393 -11.52 1.80 -3.79
CA GLY A 393 -12.21 0.77 -3.01
C GLY A 393 -12.33 -0.58 -3.73
N PRO A 394 -12.89 -0.64 -4.97
CA PRO A 394 -13.05 -1.89 -5.70
C PRO A 394 -11.73 -2.57 -6.11
N LEU A 395 -10.58 -1.87 -6.11
CA LEU A 395 -9.28 -2.46 -6.45
C LEU A 395 -8.92 -3.62 -5.52
N GLY A 396 -9.31 -3.56 -4.24
CA GLY A 396 -9.06 -4.61 -3.27
C GLY A 396 -9.67 -5.96 -3.66
N GLY A 397 -10.83 -5.96 -4.31
CA GLY A 397 -11.48 -7.17 -4.84
C GLY A 397 -11.09 -7.47 -6.29
N TRP A 398 -10.92 -6.44 -7.11
CA TRP A 398 -10.68 -6.59 -8.55
C TRP A 398 -9.26 -7.08 -8.88
N LEU A 399 -8.21 -6.50 -8.27
CA LEU A 399 -6.83 -6.93 -8.57
C LEU A 399 -6.58 -8.41 -8.28
N PRO A 400 -7.01 -9.00 -7.13
CA PRO A 400 -6.90 -10.44 -6.90
C PRO A 400 -7.63 -11.28 -7.93
N SER A 401 -8.75 -10.80 -8.49
CA SER A 401 -9.54 -11.56 -9.48
C SER A 401 -8.85 -11.72 -10.84
N LEU A 402 -7.81 -10.91 -11.12
CA LEU A 402 -7.06 -10.97 -12.37
C LEU A 402 -6.11 -12.15 -12.47
N PHE A 403 -5.76 -12.78 -11.33
CA PHE A 403 -4.68 -13.77 -11.26
C PHE A 403 -5.13 -15.09 -10.65
N PRO A 404 -4.70 -16.23 -11.21
CA PRO A 404 -4.90 -17.54 -10.59
C PRO A 404 -4.11 -17.65 -9.28
N ALA A 405 -4.54 -18.54 -8.38
CA ALA A 405 -4.03 -18.66 -7.01
C ALA A 405 -2.49 -18.73 -6.91
N GLY A 406 -1.83 -19.49 -7.79
CA GLY A 406 -0.38 -19.72 -7.74
C GLY A 406 0.50 -18.49 -8.03
N VAL A 407 -0.04 -17.43 -8.68
CA VAL A 407 0.69 -16.18 -8.97
C VAL A 407 -0.05 -14.93 -8.46
N ARG A 408 -1.16 -15.13 -7.72
CA ARG A 408 -2.04 -14.03 -7.30
C ARG A 408 -1.34 -13.01 -6.42
N TYR A 409 -0.59 -13.48 -5.42
CA TYR A 409 0.14 -12.57 -4.53
C TYR A 409 1.15 -11.71 -5.29
N THR A 410 2.01 -12.35 -6.09
CA THR A 410 3.01 -11.65 -6.92
C THR A 410 2.33 -10.71 -7.93
N GLY A 411 1.24 -11.17 -8.57
CA GLY A 411 0.49 -10.38 -9.54
C GLY A 411 -0.13 -9.12 -8.93
N VAL A 412 -0.83 -9.25 -7.81
CA VAL A 412 -1.43 -8.11 -7.09
C VAL A 412 -0.36 -7.14 -6.61
N SER A 413 0.71 -7.64 -5.98
CA SER A 413 1.78 -6.78 -5.47
C SER A 413 2.52 -6.05 -6.59
N MET A 414 2.85 -6.74 -7.70
CA MET A 414 3.53 -6.12 -8.84
C MET A 414 2.67 -5.06 -9.52
N THR A 415 1.40 -5.35 -9.81
CA THR A 415 0.51 -4.39 -10.47
C THR A 415 0.27 -3.15 -9.62
N PHE A 416 0.05 -3.32 -8.31
CA PHE A 416 -0.16 -2.22 -7.39
C PHE A 416 1.09 -1.33 -7.28
N ASN A 417 2.28 -1.94 -7.16
CA ASN A 417 3.53 -1.20 -7.03
C ASN A 417 3.96 -0.52 -8.34
N LEU A 418 3.81 -1.20 -9.50
CA LEU A 418 4.09 -0.57 -10.80
C LEU A 418 3.15 0.59 -11.10
N GLY A 419 1.84 0.43 -10.81
CA GLY A 419 0.87 1.51 -10.89
C GLY A 419 1.19 2.66 -9.94
N GLY A 420 1.71 2.34 -8.74
CA GLY A 420 2.20 3.31 -7.78
C GLY A 420 3.41 4.11 -8.28
N VAL A 421 4.37 3.46 -8.97
CA VAL A 421 5.49 4.18 -9.62
C VAL A 421 4.96 5.17 -10.66
N LEU A 422 4.10 4.71 -11.57
CA LEU A 422 3.61 5.52 -12.69
C LEU A 422 2.63 6.62 -12.25
N GLY A 423 1.80 6.34 -11.25
CA GLY A 423 0.82 7.31 -10.72
C GLY A 423 1.34 8.11 -9.53
N GLY A 424 1.93 7.46 -8.54
CA GLY A 424 2.28 8.09 -7.26
C GLY A 424 3.64 8.79 -7.25
N ALA A 425 4.70 8.12 -7.74
CA ALA A 425 6.03 8.70 -7.75
C ALA A 425 6.12 9.91 -8.69
N LEU A 426 5.52 9.78 -9.87
CA LEU A 426 5.61 10.82 -10.91
C LEU A 426 4.67 12.00 -10.66
N ALA A 427 3.50 11.79 -10.02
CA ALA A 427 2.47 12.81 -9.95
C ALA A 427 2.93 14.13 -9.29
N PRO A 428 3.54 14.16 -8.09
CA PRO A 428 3.99 15.43 -7.50
C PRO A 428 5.10 16.09 -8.30
N ILE A 429 6.02 15.29 -8.88
CA ILE A 429 7.16 15.80 -9.67
C ILE A 429 6.67 16.45 -10.95
N VAL A 430 5.80 15.77 -11.68
CA VAL A 430 5.22 16.28 -12.94
C VAL A 430 4.33 17.48 -12.65
N ALA A 431 3.54 17.44 -11.59
CA ALA A 431 2.69 18.56 -11.20
C ALA A 431 3.51 19.83 -10.88
N GLU A 432 4.60 19.68 -10.12
CA GLU A 432 5.49 20.80 -9.79
C GLU A 432 6.15 21.40 -11.04
N ALA A 433 6.53 20.55 -12.02
CA ALA A 433 7.07 21.00 -13.28
C ALA A 433 6.03 21.70 -14.17
N LEU A 434 4.78 21.29 -14.13
CA LEU A 434 3.69 21.84 -14.95
C LEU A 434 3.03 23.07 -14.31
N ALA A 435 2.98 23.16 -12.97
CA ALA A 435 2.28 24.22 -12.25
C ALA A 435 2.68 25.65 -12.65
N PRO A 436 3.97 25.98 -12.92
CA PRO A 436 4.36 27.30 -13.40
C PRO A 436 3.74 27.69 -14.75
N HIS A 437 3.36 26.70 -15.56
CA HIS A 437 2.71 26.90 -16.86
C HIS A 437 1.18 26.92 -16.78
N GLY A 438 0.64 26.67 -15.58
CA GLY A 438 -0.79 26.73 -15.27
C GLY A 438 -1.36 25.42 -14.71
N LEU A 439 -2.22 25.53 -13.71
CA LEU A 439 -2.88 24.38 -13.08
C LEU A 439 -3.75 23.55 -14.04
N TRP A 440 -4.18 24.11 -15.16
CA TRP A 440 -4.89 23.36 -16.20
C TRP A 440 -4.05 22.26 -16.83
N LEU A 441 -2.71 22.42 -16.91
CA LEU A 441 -1.80 21.38 -17.38
C LEU A 441 -1.66 20.26 -16.34
N VAL A 442 -1.63 20.61 -15.06
CA VAL A 442 -1.64 19.61 -13.98
C VAL A 442 -2.94 18.83 -14.01
N GLY A 443 -4.08 19.49 -14.18
CA GLY A 443 -5.39 18.86 -14.40
C GLY A 443 -5.39 17.95 -15.64
N GLY A 444 -4.77 18.39 -16.75
CA GLY A 444 -4.58 17.61 -17.97
C GLY A 444 -3.78 16.33 -17.75
N TYR A 445 -2.72 16.38 -16.94
CA TYR A 445 -1.98 15.20 -16.53
C TYR A 445 -2.87 14.19 -15.77
N LEU A 446 -3.72 14.67 -14.84
CA LEU A 446 -4.68 13.82 -14.15
C LEU A 446 -5.72 13.20 -15.09
N MET A 447 -6.21 14.00 -16.05
CA MET A 447 -7.13 13.49 -17.09
C MET A 447 -6.48 12.37 -17.91
N ALA A 448 -5.21 12.56 -18.32
CA ALA A 448 -4.45 11.53 -19.04
C ALA A 448 -4.28 10.25 -18.19
N ALA A 449 -4.00 10.37 -16.90
CA ALA A 449 -3.95 9.24 -15.98
C ALA A 449 -5.31 8.50 -15.90
N GLY A 450 -6.42 9.24 -15.87
CA GLY A 450 -7.78 8.69 -15.91
C GLY A 450 -8.05 7.91 -17.21
N VAL A 451 -7.67 8.46 -18.36
CA VAL A 451 -7.80 7.79 -19.67
C VAL A 451 -6.94 6.53 -19.74
N LEU A 452 -5.70 6.57 -19.25
CA LEU A 452 -4.83 5.40 -19.18
C LEU A 452 -5.44 4.28 -18.31
N SER A 453 -6.02 4.64 -17.16
CA SER A 453 -6.66 3.66 -16.27
C SER A 453 -7.95 3.08 -16.88
N LEU A 454 -8.74 3.86 -17.61
CA LEU A 454 -9.86 3.34 -18.42
C LEU A 454 -9.36 2.38 -19.51
N GLY A 455 -8.26 2.73 -20.18
CA GLY A 455 -7.59 1.86 -21.15
C GLY A 455 -7.16 0.53 -20.54
N GLY A 456 -6.67 0.54 -19.29
CA GLY A 456 -6.32 -0.66 -18.55
C GLY A 456 -7.48 -1.65 -18.41
N LEU A 457 -8.69 -1.16 -18.14
CA LEU A 457 -9.89 -2.02 -18.07
C LEU A 457 -10.24 -2.65 -19.44
N LEU A 458 -9.97 -1.94 -20.54
CA LEU A 458 -10.26 -2.43 -21.90
C LEU A 458 -9.24 -3.50 -22.37
N ILE A 459 -8.00 -3.53 -21.83
CA ILE A 459 -6.99 -4.54 -22.17
C ILE A 459 -7.47 -5.96 -21.88
N LEU A 460 -8.25 -6.15 -20.82
CA LEU A 460 -8.78 -7.45 -20.43
C LEU A 460 -9.86 -7.96 -21.39
N GLY A 461 -10.47 -7.07 -22.16
CA GLY A 461 -11.56 -7.43 -23.03
C GLY A 461 -12.78 -7.97 -22.26
N ARG A 462 -13.89 -8.22 -22.95
CA ARG A 462 -15.18 -8.68 -22.40
C ARG A 462 -15.17 -10.09 -21.74
N THR A 463 -14.02 -10.60 -21.31
CA THR A 463 -13.85 -11.97 -20.81
C THR A 463 -14.18 -12.18 -19.33
N THR A 464 -14.56 -11.16 -18.57
CA THR A 464 -14.80 -11.29 -17.12
C THR A 464 -16.28 -11.22 -16.70
N ASP A 465 -17.22 -11.29 -17.65
CA ASP A 465 -18.66 -11.33 -17.37
C ASP A 465 -19.23 -12.76 -17.48
N LYS A 466 -18.48 -13.80 -17.02
CA LYS A 466 -19.03 -15.15 -16.85
C LYS A 466 -18.80 -15.65 -15.42
#